data_b19e9e6215523bb75133eff2ad6bd4fc
#
_entry.id   b19e9e6215523bb75133eff2ad6bd4fc
#
_cell.length_a   1.000
_cell.length_b   1.000
_cell.length_c   1.000
_cell.angle_alpha   90.00
_cell.angle_beta   90.00
_cell.angle_gamma   90.00
#
_symmetry.space_group_name_H-M   'P 1'
#
loop_
_entity.id
_entity.type
_entity.pdbx_description
1 polymer ?
#
loop_
_entity_poly.entity_id
_entity_poly.type
_entity_poly.pdbx_seq_one_letter_code
_entity_poly.pdbx_strand_id
1 'polypeptide(L)'
;MARPRKYNVSIPGLSCYLDARTNKVYWRYKHPTTGKFHGLGTNEAEAKAIAIEANTRIATQQMNQMIKLRDKISHVTNSSISVSGWVEKYSEQQEKRLKIGEIKLGTLRQKKGPLKTFVSLYGIKPLTDVTTRDVVHLLNLYLEKEQYRMAQIVRKVLIDVFKEAQHSGEVPPGFNPALATRNPKAKITRQRLSLDEWKLIYDAAAKSQPYLQRSMLLALTTGQRLGDISNMKFTDIWDGYLHVQQSKTGAKIALPLSLKCDAIGLTLGEIVSLCRDKILSPYLLHHHHAIASAKRGGQVLGSTITTLFSKVRDGIDYPWTKSGTAATFHEQRSLSERLYREQGIDTQTLLGHKNQQMTDRYNDDRGKDWKQLII
;
A
#
# COMPACT_ATOMS: atom_id res chain seq x y z
N MET A 1 61.35 -34.68 -40.77
CA MET A 1 60.56 -33.63 -41.45
C MET A 1 59.08 -34.00 -41.39
N ALA A 2 58.20 -33.20 -40.82
CA ALA A 2 56.77 -33.44 -40.78
C ALA A 2 56.18 -33.26 -42.19
N ARG A 3 55.43 -34.26 -42.69
CA ARG A 3 54.74 -34.19 -43.99
C ARG A 3 53.88 -32.92 -44.06
N PRO A 4 53.96 -32.10 -45.18
CA PRO A 4 53.12 -30.91 -45.32
C PRO A 4 51.65 -31.33 -45.24
N ARG A 5 50.89 -30.66 -44.43
CA ARG A 5 49.44 -30.89 -44.32
C ARG A 5 48.78 -30.46 -45.64
N LYS A 6 48.10 -31.39 -46.30
CA LYS A 6 47.43 -31.20 -47.60
C LYS A 6 46.32 -30.10 -47.52
N TYR A 7 45.85 -29.80 -46.28
CA TYR A 7 44.87 -28.77 -46.02
C TYR A 7 45.37 -27.86 -44.90
N ASN A 8 45.53 -26.58 -45.22
CA ASN A 8 45.94 -25.59 -44.23
C ASN A 8 44.71 -25.02 -43.57
N VAL A 9 44.46 -25.39 -42.31
CA VAL A 9 43.27 -24.94 -41.56
C VAL A 9 43.73 -23.97 -40.46
N SER A 10 43.41 -22.71 -40.64
CA SER A 10 43.75 -21.62 -39.69
C SER A 10 42.71 -21.44 -38.56
N ILE A 11 41.59 -22.18 -38.60
CA ILE A 11 40.51 -22.07 -37.62
C ILE A 11 40.81 -22.94 -36.39
N PRO A 12 40.90 -22.40 -35.18
CA PRO A 12 41.15 -23.14 -33.97
C PRO A 12 40.13 -24.26 -33.75
N GLY A 13 40.64 -25.49 -33.43
CA GLY A 13 39.81 -26.66 -33.18
C GLY A 13 39.32 -27.41 -34.44
N LEU A 14 39.41 -26.82 -35.63
CA LEU A 14 38.99 -27.47 -36.88
C LEU A 14 40.12 -28.33 -37.45
N SER A 15 39.79 -29.56 -37.84
CA SER A 15 40.72 -30.50 -38.49
C SER A 15 39.97 -31.37 -39.47
N CYS A 16 40.70 -31.96 -40.45
CA CYS A 16 40.13 -32.91 -41.37
C CYS A 16 40.97 -34.21 -41.41
N TYR A 17 40.35 -35.28 -41.86
CA TYR A 17 41.01 -36.56 -42.15
C TYR A 17 40.40 -37.21 -43.38
N LEU A 18 41.21 -37.99 -44.08
CA LEU A 18 40.76 -38.80 -45.22
C LEU A 18 40.31 -40.18 -44.71
N ASP A 19 39.06 -40.53 -44.97
CA ASP A 19 38.56 -41.88 -44.68
C ASP A 19 38.99 -42.84 -45.83
N ALA A 20 39.83 -43.81 -45.50
CA ALA A 20 40.37 -44.78 -46.47
C ALA A 20 39.31 -45.68 -47.11
N ARG A 21 38.13 -45.84 -46.51
CA ARG A 21 37.06 -46.72 -47.04
C ARG A 21 36.21 -45.98 -48.08
N THR A 22 35.96 -44.67 -47.86
CA THR A 22 35.09 -43.86 -48.71
C THR A 22 35.85 -42.94 -49.64
N ASN A 23 37.17 -42.82 -49.45
CA ASN A 23 38.07 -41.88 -50.13
C ASN A 23 37.60 -40.43 -50.10
N LYS A 24 36.82 -40.07 -49.06
CA LYS A 24 36.29 -38.74 -48.84
C LYS A 24 36.99 -38.08 -47.67
N VAL A 25 37.11 -36.73 -47.73
CA VAL A 25 37.65 -35.90 -46.65
C VAL A 25 36.50 -35.55 -45.70
N TYR A 26 36.66 -35.90 -44.43
CA TYR A 26 35.73 -35.55 -43.36
C TYR A 26 36.32 -34.50 -42.46
N TRP A 27 35.48 -33.52 -42.11
CA TRP A 27 35.81 -32.40 -41.23
C TRP A 27 35.32 -32.72 -39.81
N ARG A 28 36.10 -32.32 -38.78
CA ARG A 28 35.76 -32.46 -37.37
C ARG A 28 36.23 -31.26 -36.58
N TYR A 29 35.48 -30.91 -35.58
CA TYR A 29 35.77 -29.81 -34.67
C TYR A 29 36.06 -30.37 -33.26
N LYS A 30 37.19 -30.00 -32.67
CA LYS A 30 37.56 -30.30 -31.29
C LYS A 30 37.09 -29.16 -30.38
N HIS A 31 36.15 -29.42 -29.51
CA HIS A 31 35.64 -28.42 -28.56
C HIS A 31 36.74 -28.03 -27.57
N PRO A 32 37.10 -26.72 -27.42
CA PRO A 32 38.31 -26.32 -26.65
C PRO A 32 38.20 -26.62 -25.16
N THR A 33 37.01 -26.58 -24.57
CA THR A 33 36.79 -26.79 -23.14
C THR A 33 36.62 -28.27 -22.79
N THR A 34 35.88 -29.06 -23.61
CA THR A 34 35.56 -30.46 -23.31
C THR A 34 36.52 -31.46 -23.95
N GLY A 35 37.31 -31.03 -24.91
CA GLY A 35 38.21 -31.87 -25.68
C GLY A 35 37.51 -32.85 -26.62
N LYS A 36 36.19 -32.91 -26.65
CA LYS A 36 35.41 -33.82 -27.50
C LYS A 36 35.44 -33.40 -28.96
N PHE A 37 35.45 -34.38 -29.87
CA PHE A 37 35.37 -34.19 -31.31
C PHE A 37 33.93 -34.26 -31.78
N HIS A 38 33.55 -33.33 -32.64
CA HIS A 38 32.26 -33.29 -33.33
C HIS A 38 32.50 -33.39 -34.84
N GLY A 39 31.86 -34.34 -35.50
CA GLY A 39 31.93 -34.49 -36.95
C GLY A 39 31.11 -33.41 -37.66
N LEU A 40 31.69 -32.76 -38.67
CA LEU A 40 31.06 -31.66 -39.41
C LEU A 40 30.77 -32.03 -40.89
N GLY A 41 30.83 -33.33 -41.22
CA GLY A 41 30.55 -33.77 -42.59
C GLY A 41 31.73 -33.57 -43.56
N THR A 42 31.43 -33.55 -44.87
CA THR A 42 32.43 -33.50 -45.95
C THR A 42 32.54 -32.14 -46.64
N ASN A 43 31.63 -31.23 -46.35
CA ASN A 43 31.63 -29.86 -46.93
C ASN A 43 32.57 -28.95 -46.16
N GLU A 44 33.64 -28.49 -46.83
CA GLU A 44 34.66 -27.65 -46.21
C GLU A 44 34.13 -26.27 -45.81
N ALA A 45 33.33 -25.61 -46.66
CA ALA A 45 32.82 -24.27 -46.39
C ALA A 45 31.86 -24.23 -45.20
N GLU A 46 31.00 -25.24 -45.13
CA GLU A 46 30.05 -25.39 -44.00
C GLU A 46 30.78 -25.72 -42.68
N ALA A 47 31.76 -26.63 -42.73
CA ALA A 47 32.57 -26.98 -41.59
C ALA A 47 33.37 -25.81 -41.03
N LYS A 48 33.91 -24.95 -41.90
CA LYS A 48 34.59 -23.69 -41.52
C LYS A 48 33.62 -22.71 -40.87
N ALA A 49 32.44 -22.50 -41.45
CA ALA A 49 31.41 -21.60 -40.91
C ALA A 49 30.94 -22.03 -39.51
N ILE A 50 30.65 -23.34 -39.35
CA ILE A 50 30.24 -23.90 -38.03
C ILE A 50 31.34 -23.78 -36.99
N ALA A 51 32.61 -24.00 -37.35
CA ALA A 51 33.73 -23.89 -36.43
C ALA A 51 34.00 -22.45 -35.99
N ILE A 52 33.83 -21.45 -36.87
CA ILE A 52 33.95 -20.05 -36.55
C ILE A 52 32.83 -19.63 -35.57
N GLU A 53 31.59 -20.02 -35.89
CA GLU A 53 30.43 -19.71 -35.03
C GLU A 53 30.57 -20.35 -33.64
N ALA A 54 30.99 -21.61 -33.56
CA ALA A 54 31.24 -22.30 -32.30
C ALA A 54 32.30 -21.59 -31.45
N ASN A 55 33.42 -21.20 -32.06
CA ASN A 55 34.46 -20.43 -31.36
C ASN A 55 33.97 -19.07 -30.86
N THR A 56 33.19 -18.36 -31.65
CA THR A 56 32.61 -17.06 -31.27
C THR A 56 31.66 -17.21 -30.07
N ARG A 57 30.76 -18.21 -30.10
CA ARG A 57 29.85 -18.49 -28.97
C ARG A 57 30.59 -18.84 -27.69
N ILE A 58 31.64 -19.67 -27.78
CA ILE A 58 32.47 -20.07 -26.64
C ILE A 58 33.21 -18.87 -26.07
N ALA A 59 33.83 -18.03 -26.91
CA ALA A 59 34.51 -16.80 -26.47
C ALA A 59 33.57 -15.82 -25.76
N THR A 60 32.37 -15.60 -26.33
CA THR A 60 31.33 -14.76 -25.72
C THR A 60 30.88 -15.32 -24.35
N GLN A 61 30.70 -16.62 -24.25
CA GLN A 61 30.31 -17.26 -22.99
C GLN A 61 31.39 -17.13 -21.92
N GLN A 62 32.67 -17.34 -22.29
CA GLN A 62 33.80 -17.16 -21.38
C GLN A 62 33.95 -15.72 -20.94
N MET A 63 33.82 -14.76 -21.85
CA MET A 63 33.85 -13.32 -21.53
C MET A 63 32.73 -12.91 -20.58
N ASN A 64 31.49 -13.39 -20.80
CA ASN A 64 30.39 -13.17 -19.89
C ASN A 64 30.60 -13.79 -18.51
N GLN A 65 31.26 -14.94 -18.44
CA GLN A 65 31.64 -15.56 -17.17
C GLN A 65 32.70 -14.73 -16.43
N MET A 66 33.74 -14.23 -17.15
CA MET A 66 34.76 -13.36 -16.57
C MET A 66 34.18 -12.03 -16.06
N ILE A 67 33.26 -11.41 -16.82
CA ILE A 67 32.55 -10.21 -16.41
C ILE A 67 31.78 -10.48 -15.10
N LYS A 68 31.02 -11.58 -15.04
CA LYS A 68 30.27 -11.97 -13.82
C LYS A 68 31.19 -12.26 -12.63
N LEU A 69 32.36 -12.86 -12.86
CA LEU A 69 33.36 -13.08 -11.80
C LEU A 69 33.99 -11.78 -11.34
N ARG A 70 34.34 -10.89 -12.26
CA ARG A 70 34.86 -9.55 -11.95
C ARG A 70 33.83 -8.72 -11.17
N ASP A 71 32.57 -8.76 -11.59
CA ASP A 71 31.47 -8.08 -10.88
C ASP A 71 31.29 -8.66 -9.47
N LYS A 72 31.37 -9.99 -9.30
CA LYS A 72 31.38 -10.61 -7.97
C LYS A 72 32.57 -10.15 -7.10
N ILE A 73 33.76 -10.04 -7.68
CA ILE A 73 34.97 -9.60 -6.96
C ILE A 73 34.88 -8.11 -6.63
N SER A 74 34.36 -7.27 -7.54
CA SER A 74 34.14 -5.85 -7.27
C SER A 74 33.02 -5.60 -6.25
N HIS A 75 32.01 -6.50 -6.17
CA HIS A 75 30.97 -6.47 -5.14
C HIS A 75 31.43 -6.97 -3.76
N VAL A 76 32.53 -7.73 -3.67
CA VAL A 76 33.11 -8.18 -2.38
C VAL A 76 33.79 -7.02 -1.62
N THR A 77 34.16 -5.94 -2.30
CA THR A 77 34.70 -4.73 -1.65
C THR A 77 33.63 -3.74 -1.19
N ASN A 78 32.37 -3.87 -1.65
CA ASN A 78 31.22 -3.17 -1.10
C ASN A 78 30.24 -4.23 -0.54
N SER A 79 30.37 -4.58 0.74
CA SER A 79 29.40 -5.43 1.42
C SER A 79 28.03 -4.74 1.38
N SER A 80 27.21 -5.12 0.39
CA SER A 80 25.84 -4.63 0.29
C SER A 80 25.15 -4.89 1.61
N ILE A 81 24.53 -3.88 2.18
CA ILE A 81 23.77 -4.02 3.42
C ILE A 81 22.73 -5.11 3.27
N SER A 82 22.52 -5.93 4.29
CA SER A 82 21.45 -6.91 4.31
C SER A 82 20.08 -6.23 4.41
N VAL A 83 19.02 -6.94 4.00
CA VAL A 83 17.63 -6.45 4.16
C VAL A 83 17.32 -6.09 5.61
N SER A 84 17.75 -6.91 6.59
CA SER A 84 17.55 -6.58 8.02
C SER A 84 18.27 -5.31 8.43
N GLY A 85 19.56 -5.18 8.07
CA GLY A 85 20.34 -3.99 8.39
C GLY A 85 19.80 -2.72 7.73
N TRP A 86 19.31 -2.83 6.48
CA TRP A 86 18.67 -1.69 5.83
C TRP A 86 17.32 -1.32 6.50
N VAL A 87 16.48 -2.31 6.81
CA VAL A 87 15.17 -2.04 7.46
C VAL A 87 15.35 -1.40 8.84
N GLU A 88 16.41 -1.72 9.56
CA GLU A 88 16.77 -1.04 10.82
C GLU A 88 17.11 0.43 10.59
N LYS A 89 18.07 0.75 9.70
CA LYS A 89 18.40 2.12 9.30
C LYS A 89 17.18 2.90 8.78
N TYR A 90 16.38 2.26 7.92
CA TYR A 90 15.15 2.85 7.41
C TYR A 90 14.16 3.18 8.54
N SER A 91 14.01 2.29 9.51
CA SER A 91 13.12 2.50 10.65
C SER A 91 13.56 3.68 11.51
N GLU A 92 14.86 3.80 11.77
CA GLU A 92 15.44 4.96 12.47
C GLU A 92 15.20 6.28 11.71
N GLN A 93 15.36 6.26 10.38
CA GLN A 93 15.06 7.43 9.54
C GLN A 93 13.57 7.81 9.64
N GLN A 94 12.66 6.83 9.62
CA GLN A 94 11.24 7.09 9.76
C GLN A 94 10.88 7.63 11.16
N GLU A 95 11.56 7.18 12.21
CA GLU A 95 11.40 7.73 13.58
C GLU A 95 11.89 9.18 13.69
N LYS A 96 13.02 9.52 13.04
CA LYS A 96 13.49 10.91 12.94
C LYS A 96 12.47 11.78 12.21
N ARG A 97 11.92 11.31 11.09
CA ARG A 97 10.85 11.99 10.33
C ARG A 97 9.57 12.17 11.14
N LEU A 98 9.24 11.22 12.03
CA LEU A 98 8.13 11.36 12.97
C LEU A 98 8.40 12.46 14.00
N LYS A 99 9.62 12.52 14.58
CA LYS A 99 10.00 13.53 15.58
C LYS A 99 9.92 14.96 15.03
N ILE A 100 10.31 15.17 13.77
CA ILE A 100 10.23 16.47 13.11
C ILE A 100 8.85 16.75 12.47
N GLY A 101 7.88 15.84 12.61
CA GLY A 101 6.51 16.04 12.14
C GLY A 101 6.28 15.81 10.64
N GLU A 102 7.26 15.33 9.86
CA GLU A 102 7.10 15.02 8.44
C GLU A 102 6.11 13.87 8.21
N ILE A 103 6.10 12.88 9.08
CA ILE A 103 5.17 11.76 9.03
C ILE A 103 4.38 11.63 10.32
N LYS A 104 3.19 11.02 10.25
CA LYS A 104 2.35 10.79 11.42
C LYS A 104 2.57 9.42 12.00
N LEU A 105 2.34 9.26 13.30
CA LEU A 105 2.44 7.99 14.02
C LEU A 105 1.65 6.86 13.34
N GLY A 106 0.46 7.17 12.78
CA GLY A 106 -0.34 6.20 12.02
C GLY A 106 0.38 5.66 10.78
N THR A 107 1.14 6.51 10.08
CA THR A 107 1.96 6.11 8.93
C THR A 107 3.08 5.16 9.36
N LEU A 108 3.78 5.48 10.46
CA LEU A 108 4.82 4.61 10.99
C LEU A 108 4.27 3.24 11.42
N ARG A 109 3.15 3.23 12.16
CA ARG A 109 2.48 1.98 12.57
C ARG A 109 2.10 1.09 11.39
N GLN A 110 1.61 1.70 10.29
CA GLN A 110 1.23 0.96 9.08
C GLN A 110 2.42 0.28 8.40
N LYS A 111 3.63 0.83 8.53
CA LYS A 111 4.86 0.25 7.95
C LYS A 111 5.37 -0.96 8.73
N LYS A 112 5.16 -1.03 10.05
CA LYS A 112 5.76 -2.07 10.93
C LYS A 112 5.44 -3.50 10.49
N GLY A 113 4.18 -3.82 10.18
CA GLY A 113 3.77 -5.16 9.74
C GLY A 113 4.46 -5.62 8.46
N PRO A 114 4.35 -4.86 7.34
CA PRO A 114 5.08 -5.13 6.11
C PRO A 114 6.58 -5.32 6.27
N LEU A 115 7.23 -4.44 7.03
CA LEU A 115 8.68 -4.52 7.29
C LEU A 115 9.05 -5.80 8.06
N LYS A 116 8.28 -6.15 9.09
CA LYS A 116 8.49 -7.39 9.85
C LYS A 116 8.41 -8.62 8.93
N THR A 117 7.40 -8.69 8.04
CA THR A 117 7.27 -9.81 7.10
C THR A 117 8.42 -9.83 6.09
N PHE A 118 8.84 -8.68 5.59
CA PHE A 118 9.96 -8.57 4.64
C PHE A 118 11.27 -9.07 5.27
N VAL A 119 11.57 -8.65 6.49
CA VAL A 119 12.75 -9.11 7.25
C VAL A 119 12.67 -10.60 7.57
N SER A 120 11.51 -11.12 7.96
CA SER A 120 11.37 -12.56 8.28
C SER A 120 11.65 -13.48 7.09
N LEU A 121 11.38 -13.01 5.86
CA LEU A 121 11.59 -13.81 4.65
C LEU A 121 12.98 -13.61 4.03
N TYR A 122 13.50 -12.41 4.09
CA TYR A 122 14.67 -12.01 3.30
C TYR A 122 15.75 -11.30 4.13
N GLY A 123 15.68 -11.30 5.45
CA GLY A 123 16.53 -10.50 6.35
C GLY A 123 18.03 -10.64 6.12
N ILE A 124 18.51 -11.85 5.85
CA ILE A 124 19.94 -12.14 5.60
C ILE A 124 20.38 -11.85 4.16
N LYS A 125 19.41 -11.66 3.23
CA LYS A 125 19.72 -11.44 1.81
C LYS A 125 20.30 -10.03 1.62
N PRO A 126 21.36 -9.86 0.77
CA PRO A 126 21.80 -8.54 0.37
C PRO A 126 20.68 -7.73 -0.26
N LEU A 127 20.56 -6.45 0.07
CA LEU A 127 19.47 -5.60 -0.42
C LEU A 127 19.47 -5.47 -1.95
N THR A 128 20.67 -5.44 -2.56
CA THR A 128 20.85 -5.41 -4.02
C THR A 128 20.42 -6.70 -4.73
N ASP A 129 20.33 -7.79 -4.01
CA ASP A 129 19.96 -9.11 -4.56
C ASP A 129 18.47 -9.39 -4.48
N VAL A 130 17.70 -8.49 -3.87
CA VAL A 130 16.23 -8.61 -3.83
C VAL A 130 15.67 -8.40 -5.22
N THR A 131 14.97 -9.40 -5.72
CA THR A 131 14.39 -9.40 -7.07
C THR A 131 12.91 -9.05 -7.06
N THR A 132 12.37 -8.71 -8.24
CA THR A 132 10.92 -8.58 -8.43
C THR A 132 10.17 -9.87 -8.05
N ARG A 133 10.78 -11.06 -8.27
CA ARG A 133 10.20 -12.36 -7.89
C ARG A 133 10.04 -12.47 -6.36
N ASP A 134 11.01 -12.01 -5.59
CA ASP A 134 10.93 -12.02 -4.12
C ASP A 134 9.77 -11.12 -3.64
N VAL A 135 9.62 -9.94 -4.24
CA VAL A 135 8.50 -9.05 -3.90
C VAL A 135 7.16 -9.67 -4.29
N VAL A 136 7.05 -10.28 -5.48
CA VAL A 136 5.82 -10.99 -5.91
C VAL A 136 5.50 -12.13 -4.95
N HIS A 137 6.49 -12.93 -4.54
CA HIS A 137 6.29 -14.00 -3.55
C HIS A 137 5.71 -13.44 -2.24
N LEU A 138 6.29 -12.36 -1.71
CA LEU A 138 5.78 -11.72 -0.50
C LEU A 138 4.34 -11.19 -0.68
N LEU A 139 4.01 -10.61 -1.83
CA LEU A 139 2.64 -10.14 -2.10
C LEU A 139 1.66 -11.30 -2.20
N ASN A 140 2.06 -12.44 -2.79
CA ASN A 140 1.21 -13.63 -2.93
C ASN A 140 0.79 -14.21 -1.58
N LEU A 141 1.61 -14.13 -0.53
CA LEU A 141 1.23 -14.55 0.83
C LEU A 141 -0.02 -13.85 1.36
N TYR A 142 -0.28 -12.62 0.88
CA TYR A 142 -1.48 -11.88 1.23
C TYR A 142 -2.61 -12.11 0.22
N LEU A 143 -2.28 -12.28 -1.06
CA LEU A 143 -3.27 -12.52 -2.12
C LEU A 143 -3.96 -13.87 -1.98
N GLU A 144 -3.21 -14.93 -1.61
CA GLU A 144 -3.73 -16.26 -1.32
C GLU A 144 -4.71 -16.28 -0.13
N LYS A 145 -4.57 -15.33 0.79
CA LYS A 145 -5.49 -15.10 1.90
C LYS A 145 -6.58 -14.07 1.59
N GLU A 146 -6.75 -13.70 0.31
CA GLU A 146 -7.69 -12.67 -0.16
C GLU A 146 -7.51 -11.28 0.50
N GLN A 147 -6.35 -11.03 1.10
CA GLN A 147 -6.01 -9.79 1.78
C GLN A 147 -5.49 -8.72 0.80
N TYR A 148 -6.23 -8.45 -0.26
CA TYR A 148 -5.82 -7.56 -1.37
C TYR A 148 -5.40 -6.17 -0.89
N ARG A 149 -6.12 -5.62 0.09
CA ARG A 149 -5.78 -4.29 0.64
C ARG A 149 -4.45 -4.31 1.38
N MET A 150 -4.14 -5.39 2.10
CA MET A 150 -2.87 -5.55 2.78
C MET A 150 -1.73 -5.71 1.78
N ALA A 151 -1.92 -6.49 0.71
CA ALA A 151 -0.96 -6.60 -0.38
C ALA A 151 -0.64 -5.23 -1.03
N GLN A 152 -1.64 -4.35 -1.23
CA GLN A 152 -1.42 -2.98 -1.69
C GLN A 152 -0.54 -2.17 -0.72
N ILE A 153 -0.79 -2.30 0.59
CA ILE A 153 -0.02 -1.61 1.63
C ILE A 153 1.42 -2.10 1.63
N VAL A 154 1.63 -3.43 1.61
CA VAL A 154 2.95 -4.06 1.56
C VAL A 154 3.73 -3.56 0.34
N ARG A 155 3.12 -3.61 -0.84
CA ARG A 155 3.73 -3.11 -2.07
C ARG A 155 4.15 -1.63 -1.94
N LYS A 156 3.26 -0.78 -1.42
CA LYS A 156 3.54 0.65 -1.23
C LYS A 156 4.70 0.87 -0.24
N VAL A 157 4.75 0.10 0.84
CA VAL A 157 5.83 0.19 1.84
C VAL A 157 7.16 -0.24 1.22
N LEU A 158 7.20 -1.33 0.44
CA LEU A 158 8.43 -1.78 -0.21
C LEU A 158 8.91 -0.80 -1.28
N ILE A 159 8.01 -0.18 -2.05
CA ILE A 159 8.39 0.90 -2.99
C ILE A 159 9.09 2.03 -2.24
N ASP A 160 8.57 2.43 -1.09
CA ASP A 160 9.14 3.48 -0.25
C ASP A 160 10.50 3.07 0.34
N VAL A 161 10.63 1.83 0.82
CA VAL A 161 11.88 1.25 1.35
C VAL A 161 13.01 1.31 0.32
N PHE A 162 12.74 0.87 -0.93
CA PHE A 162 13.75 0.90 -1.99
C PHE A 162 14.00 2.31 -2.53
N LYS A 163 13.02 3.22 -2.46
CA LYS A 163 13.21 4.62 -2.79
C LYS A 163 14.17 5.31 -1.81
N GLU A 164 13.97 5.07 -0.53
CA GLU A 164 14.89 5.59 0.52
C GLU A 164 16.27 4.92 0.43
N ALA A 165 16.34 3.64 0.04
CA ALA A 165 17.62 2.95 -0.19
C ALA A 165 18.42 3.59 -1.34
N GLN A 166 17.75 4.00 -2.43
CA GLN A 166 18.38 4.75 -3.51
C GLN A 166 18.87 6.11 -3.02
N HIS A 167 18.04 6.83 -2.25
CA HIS A 167 18.40 8.13 -1.68
C HIS A 167 19.63 8.05 -0.75
N SER A 168 19.75 6.95 0.00
CA SER A 168 20.86 6.70 0.91
C SER A 168 22.11 6.08 0.25
N GLY A 169 22.05 5.80 -1.06
CA GLY A 169 23.16 5.18 -1.80
C GLY A 169 23.40 3.69 -1.50
N GLU A 170 22.46 3.02 -0.81
CA GLU A 170 22.58 1.59 -0.46
C GLU A 170 22.25 0.67 -1.65
N VAL A 171 21.55 1.18 -2.66
CA VAL A 171 21.27 0.51 -3.92
C VAL A 171 21.46 1.47 -5.10
N PRO A 172 21.76 0.97 -6.31
CA PRO A 172 21.95 1.82 -7.48
C PRO A 172 20.69 2.65 -7.83
N PRO A 173 20.87 3.82 -8.47
CA PRO A 173 19.76 4.60 -9.00
C PRO A 173 18.85 3.76 -9.92
N GLY A 174 17.54 3.90 -9.77
CA GLY A 174 16.55 3.13 -10.52
C GLY A 174 16.28 1.72 -9.98
N PHE A 175 17.05 1.22 -9.03
CA PHE A 175 16.82 -0.10 -8.44
C PHE A 175 15.64 -0.09 -7.47
N ASN A 176 14.49 -0.54 -7.94
CA ASN A 176 13.29 -0.71 -7.11
C ASN A 176 12.44 -1.90 -7.60
N PRO A 177 12.73 -3.11 -7.11
CA PRO A 177 12.03 -4.32 -7.56
C PRO A 177 10.53 -4.33 -7.24
N ALA A 178 10.10 -3.57 -6.23
CA ALA A 178 8.69 -3.45 -5.88
C ALA A 178 7.91 -2.58 -6.88
N LEU A 179 8.55 -1.63 -7.53
CA LEU A 179 7.91 -0.76 -8.52
C LEU A 179 7.47 -1.53 -9.77
N ALA A 180 8.24 -2.54 -10.18
CA ALA A 180 7.96 -3.38 -11.33
C ALA A 180 6.78 -4.36 -11.12
N THR A 181 6.30 -4.53 -9.88
CA THR A 181 5.17 -5.42 -9.59
C THR A 181 3.83 -4.79 -9.96
N ARG A 182 2.83 -5.61 -10.26
CA ARG A 182 1.44 -5.12 -10.46
C ARG A 182 0.85 -4.66 -9.14
N ASN A 183 0.06 -3.57 -9.19
CA ASN A 183 -0.70 -3.14 -8.02
C ASN A 183 -1.92 -4.05 -7.84
N PRO A 184 -2.04 -4.77 -6.70
CA PRO A 184 -3.20 -5.62 -6.45
C PRO A 184 -4.51 -4.81 -6.50
N LYS A 185 -5.55 -5.36 -7.12
CA LYS A 185 -6.87 -4.71 -7.18
C LYS A 185 -7.71 -5.19 -5.99
N ALA A 186 -8.00 -4.28 -5.06
CA ALA A 186 -8.93 -4.55 -3.95
C ALA A 186 -10.34 -4.07 -4.33
N LYS A 187 -11.32 -4.95 -4.26
CA LYS A 187 -12.73 -4.57 -4.39
C LYS A 187 -13.18 -3.87 -3.10
N ILE A 188 -13.98 -2.82 -3.24
CA ILE A 188 -14.62 -2.15 -2.10
C ILE A 188 -15.86 -2.97 -1.75
N THR A 189 -15.83 -3.63 -0.60
CA THR A 189 -16.95 -4.45 -0.11
C THR A 189 -17.80 -3.75 0.94
N ARG A 190 -17.31 -2.62 1.49
CA ARG A 190 -18.02 -1.91 2.56
C ARG A 190 -19.26 -1.22 2.01
N GLN A 191 -20.39 -1.41 2.70
CA GLN A 191 -21.64 -0.76 2.37
C GLN A 191 -21.63 0.72 2.76
N ARG A 192 -22.44 1.53 2.03
CA ARG A 192 -22.83 2.86 2.47
C ARG A 192 -23.87 2.76 3.56
N LEU A 193 -23.87 3.70 4.48
CA LEU A 193 -24.89 3.85 5.50
C LEU A 193 -26.04 4.68 4.91
N SER A 194 -27.28 4.16 4.95
CA SER A 194 -28.48 4.92 4.63
C SER A 194 -28.94 5.74 5.84
N LEU A 195 -29.86 6.69 5.62
CA LEU A 195 -30.45 7.47 6.71
C LEU A 195 -31.28 6.58 7.64
N ASP A 196 -32.04 5.63 7.08
CA ASP A 196 -32.88 4.72 7.88
C ASP A 196 -32.02 3.78 8.74
N GLU A 197 -30.95 3.22 8.16
CA GLU A 197 -29.95 2.44 8.92
C GLU A 197 -29.30 3.27 10.02
N TRP A 198 -28.99 4.55 9.73
CA TRP A 198 -28.44 5.47 10.72
C TRP A 198 -29.41 5.70 11.88
N LYS A 199 -30.72 5.93 11.60
CA LYS A 199 -31.76 6.09 12.61
C LYS A 199 -31.91 4.84 13.48
N LEU A 200 -31.95 3.65 12.89
CA LEU A 200 -31.99 2.38 13.64
C LEU A 200 -30.85 2.26 14.65
N ILE A 201 -29.62 2.58 14.20
CA ILE A 201 -28.45 2.53 15.10
C ILE A 201 -28.52 3.63 16.16
N TYR A 202 -28.97 4.83 15.80
CA TYR A 202 -29.10 5.97 16.70
C TYR A 202 -30.09 5.68 17.82
N ASP A 203 -31.26 5.09 17.52
CA ASP A 203 -32.28 4.73 18.49
C ASP A 203 -31.77 3.60 19.42
N ALA A 204 -31.11 2.60 18.87
CA ALA A 204 -30.52 1.54 19.68
C ALA A 204 -29.38 2.07 20.59
N ALA A 205 -28.66 3.12 20.15
CA ALA A 205 -27.59 3.76 20.92
C ALA A 205 -28.11 4.47 22.17
N ALA A 206 -29.41 4.80 22.26
CA ALA A 206 -30.03 5.39 23.43
C ALA A 206 -29.87 4.51 24.71
N LYS A 207 -29.82 3.21 24.54
CA LYS A 207 -29.61 2.23 25.60
C LYS A 207 -28.12 2.00 25.95
N SER A 208 -27.22 2.79 25.32
CA SER A 208 -25.79 2.67 25.47
C SER A 208 -25.17 3.91 26.15
N GLN A 209 -23.88 4.11 25.99
CA GLN A 209 -23.20 5.27 26.57
C GLN A 209 -23.63 6.57 25.84
N PRO A 210 -23.95 7.65 26.54
CA PRO A 210 -24.48 8.89 25.94
C PRO A 210 -23.56 9.49 24.88
N TYR A 211 -22.25 9.33 25.01
CA TYR A 211 -21.30 9.82 24.03
C TYR A 211 -21.46 9.17 22.65
N LEU A 212 -22.10 7.98 22.55
CA LEU A 212 -22.29 7.33 21.26
C LEU A 212 -23.32 8.10 20.41
N GLN A 213 -24.52 8.38 20.95
CA GLN A 213 -25.51 9.19 20.24
C GLN A 213 -24.97 10.59 19.89
N ARG A 214 -24.30 11.24 20.83
CA ARG A 214 -23.67 12.56 20.63
C ARG A 214 -22.62 12.52 19.52
N SER A 215 -21.78 11.46 19.47
CA SER A 215 -20.79 11.30 18.40
C SER A 215 -21.43 11.07 17.02
N MET A 216 -22.56 10.36 16.99
CA MET A 216 -23.34 10.15 15.75
C MET A 216 -23.95 11.44 15.24
N LEU A 217 -24.54 12.27 16.12
CA LEU A 217 -25.07 13.59 15.79
C LEU A 217 -23.96 14.51 15.27
N LEU A 218 -22.84 14.62 15.99
CA LEU A 218 -21.69 15.42 15.57
C LEU A 218 -21.13 14.94 14.24
N ALA A 219 -21.01 13.61 14.01
CA ALA A 219 -20.52 13.06 12.78
C ALA A 219 -21.39 13.40 11.57
N LEU A 220 -22.72 13.30 11.75
CA LEU A 220 -23.69 13.57 10.71
C LEU A 220 -23.75 15.07 10.38
N THR A 221 -23.78 15.93 11.40
CA THR A 221 -23.94 17.38 11.22
C THR A 221 -22.66 18.07 10.77
N THR A 222 -21.51 17.67 11.30
CA THR A 222 -20.24 18.31 10.93
C THR A 222 -19.56 17.67 9.73
N GLY A 223 -19.90 16.43 9.39
CA GLY A 223 -19.19 15.64 8.37
C GLY A 223 -17.74 15.36 8.71
N GLN A 224 -17.25 15.65 9.91
CA GLN A 224 -15.83 15.52 10.25
C GLN A 224 -15.41 14.05 10.48
N ARG A 225 -14.11 13.80 10.42
CA ARG A 225 -13.57 12.45 10.67
C ARG A 225 -13.67 12.13 12.16
N LEU A 226 -13.88 10.86 12.50
CA LEU A 226 -14.01 10.44 13.89
C LEU A 226 -12.86 10.91 14.80
N GLY A 227 -11.62 10.89 14.30
CA GLY A 227 -10.48 11.40 15.06
C GLY A 227 -10.57 12.91 15.35
N ASP A 228 -11.17 13.69 14.45
CA ASP A 228 -11.37 15.11 14.65
C ASP A 228 -12.54 15.34 15.62
N ILE A 229 -13.66 14.60 15.46
CA ILE A 229 -14.82 14.66 16.35
C ILE A 229 -14.45 14.31 17.81
N SER A 230 -13.65 13.27 18.02
CA SER A 230 -13.22 12.87 19.37
C SER A 230 -12.31 13.89 20.07
N ASN A 231 -11.71 14.80 19.28
CA ASN A 231 -10.85 15.86 19.81
C ASN A 231 -11.57 17.23 20.01
N MET A 232 -12.83 17.37 19.56
CA MET A 232 -13.57 18.62 19.70
C MET A 232 -13.74 19.02 21.16
N LYS A 233 -13.47 20.30 21.45
CA LYS A 233 -13.58 20.89 22.78
C LYS A 233 -14.59 22.01 22.79
N PHE A 234 -15.13 22.33 23.97
CA PHE A 234 -15.96 23.50 24.14
C PHE A 234 -15.20 24.82 23.90
N THR A 235 -13.89 24.82 24.09
CA THR A 235 -13.01 25.96 23.77
C THR A 235 -12.82 26.20 22.28
N ASP A 236 -13.17 25.23 21.44
CA ASP A 236 -13.09 25.39 19.97
C ASP A 236 -14.30 26.16 19.42
N ILE A 237 -15.22 26.59 20.30
CA ILE A 237 -16.46 27.29 19.93
C ILE A 237 -16.32 28.77 20.33
N TRP A 238 -16.24 29.63 19.32
CA TRP A 238 -16.17 31.07 19.48
C TRP A 238 -16.74 31.79 18.24
N ASP A 239 -17.17 33.03 18.37
CA ASP A 239 -17.79 33.87 17.31
C ASP A 239 -18.96 33.19 16.55
N GLY A 240 -19.72 32.33 17.24
CA GLY A 240 -20.85 31.61 16.61
C GLY A 240 -20.45 30.43 15.73
N TYR A 241 -19.20 30.02 15.76
CA TYR A 241 -18.67 28.89 14.96
C TYR A 241 -17.98 27.84 15.83
N LEU A 242 -18.07 26.57 15.39
CA LEU A 242 -17.19 25.49 15.85
C LEU A 242 -15.97 25.42 14.91
N HIS A 243 -14.78 25.66 15.45
CA HIS A 243 -13.52 25.65 14.72
C HIS A 243 -12.88 24.28 14.78
N VAL A 244 -12.63 23.68 13.61
CA VAL A 244 -12.06 22.34 13.50
C VAL A 244 -10.76 22.40 12.69
N GLN A 245 -9.65 22.02 13.32
CA GLN A 245 -8.41 21.76 12.61
C GLN A 245 -8.27 20.26 12.38
N GLN A 246 -8.41 19.83 11.12
CA GLN A 246 -8.35 18.41 10.79
C GLN A 246 -6.98 17.80 11.05
N SER A 247 -6.91 16.80 11.91
CA SER A 247 -5.67 16.14 12.32
C SER A 247 -4.94 15.45 11.16
N LYS A 248 -5.68 14.96 10.14
CA LYS A 248 -5.10 14.24 8.99
C LYS A 248 -4.53 15.19 7.92
N THR A 249 -5.21 16.31 7.63
CA THR A 249 -4.92 17.18 6.49
C THR A 249 -4.38 18.54 6.88
N GLY A 250 -4.58 18.95 8.15
CA GLY A 250 -4.27 20.30 8.62
C GLY A 250 -5.29 21.35 8.18
N ALA A 251 -6.34 20.96 7.44
CA ALA A 251 -7.38 21.92 7.01
C ALA A 251 -8.08 22.54 8.22
N LYS A 252 -8.27 23.85 8.18
CA LYS A 252 -8.99 24.62 9.19
C LYS A 252 -10.37 24.97 8.64
N ILE A 253 -11.42 24.64 9.39
CA ILE A 253 -12.80 24.81 9.00
C ILE A 253 -13.54 25.47 10.16
N ALA A 254 -14.33 26.50 9.88
CA ALA A 254 -15.26 27.11 10.83
C ALA A 254 -16.69 26.70 10.42
N LEU A 255 -17.38 25.96 11.27
CA LEU A 255 -18.74 25.49 11.05
C LEU A 255 -19.70 26.35 11.85
N PRO A 256 -20.66 27.05 11.21
CA PRO A 256 -21.59 27.91 11.95
C PRO A 256 -22.48 27.09 12.88
N LEU A 257 -22.73 27.55 14.08
CA LEU A 257 -23.61 26.86 15.02
C LEU A 257 -25.06 26.79 14.51
N SER A 258 -25.44 27.67 13.58
CA SER A 258 -26.73 27.63 12.86
C SER A 258 -26.81 26.54 11.79
N LEU A 259 -25.72 25.85 11.47
CA LEU A 259 -25.72 24.75 10.48
C LEU A 259 -26.73 23.69 10.90
N LYS A 260 -27.80 23.58 10.14
CA LYS A 260 -28.89 22.62 10.38
C LYS A 260 -28.77 21.42 9.47
N CYS A 261 -28.93 20.23 10.02
CA CYS A 261 -29.13 19.01 9.25
C CYS A 261 -30.62 18.68 9.21
N ASP A 262 -31.26 18.92 8.07
CA ASP A 262 -32.73 18.77 7.93
C ASP A 262 -33.20 17.35 8.19
N ALA A 263 -32.39 16.34 7.85
CA ALA A 263 -32.69 14.92 8.05
C ALA A 263 -32.94 14.54 9.53
N ILE A 264 -32.35 15.30 10.47
CA ILE A 264 -32.52 15.12 11.93
C ILE A 264 -33.19 16.31 12.61
N GLY A 265 -33.41 17.40 11.88
CA GLY A 265 -34.08 18.60 12.37
C GLY A 265 -33.29 19.45 13.38
N LEU A 266 -32.02 19.14 13.63
CA LEU A 266 -31.18 19.78 14.64
C LEU A 266 -30.10 20.66 14.01
N THR A 267 -29.82 21.78 14.68
CA THR A 267 -28.66 22.62 14.40
C THR A 267 -27.41 22.13 15.15
N LEU A 268 -26.24 22.52 14.67
CA LEU A 268 -24.97 22.21 15.34
C LEU A 268 -24.94 22.79 16.77
N GLY A 269 -25.52 23.99 16.98
CA GLY A 269 -25.61 24.63 18.31
C GLY A 269 -26.44 23.80 19.29
N GLU A 270 -27.59 23.28 18.86
CA GLU A 270 -28.42 22.38 19.67
C GLU A 270 -27.66 21.10 20.03
N ILE A 271 -26.92 20.51 19.07
CA ILE A 271 -26.11 19.31 19.31
C ILE A 271 -24.97 19.58 20.31
N VAL A 272 -24.30 20.75 20.18
CA VAL A 272 -23.30 21.17 21.17
C VAL A 272 -23.93 21.32 22.55
N SER A 273 -25.15 21.84 22.63
CA SER A 273 -25.89 21.96 23.90
C SER A 273 -26.21 20.62 24.51
N LEU A 274 -26.57 19.61 23.70
CA LEU A 274 -26.73 18.20 24.13
C LEU A 274 -25.43 17.59 24.68
N CYS A 275 -24.27 18.09 24.23
CA CYS A 275 -22.97 17.64 24.75
C CYS A 275 -22.65 18.26 26.11
N ARG A 276 -23.30 19.37 26.52
CA ARG A 276 -23.18 19.94 27.86
C ARG A 276 -24.09 19.20 28.82
N ASP A 277 -23.48 18.60 29.82
CA ASP A 277 -24.18 17.87 30.86
C ASP A 277 -23.61 18.23 32.24
N LYS A 278 -23.96 17.48 33.29
CA LYS A 278 -23.51 17.70 34.65
C LYS A 278 -22.07 17.26 34.92
N ILE A 279 -21.29 16.90 33.86
CA ILE A 279 -19.92 16.43 33.97
C ILE A 279 -18.97 17.51 33.50
N LEU A 280 -18.05 17.91 34.39
CA LEU A 280 -17.00 18.86 34.00
C LEU A 280 -16.02 18.20 33.03
N SER A 281 -15.98 18.70 31.80
CA SER A 281 -15.09 18.21 30.73
C SER A 281 -14.74 19.32 29.77
N PRO A 282 -13.51 19.42 29.27
CA PRO A 282 -13.17 20.29 28.16
C PRO A 282 -13.67 19.75 26.80
N TYR A 283 -13.98 18.44 26.72
CA TYR A 283 -14.33 17.76 25.47
C TYR A 283 -15.84 17.72 25.24
N LEU A 284 -16.30 17.89 24.00
CA LEU A 284 -17.70 17.66 23.62
C LEU A 284 -18.09 16.19 23.86
N LEU A 285 -17.19 15.25 23.56
CA LEU A 285 -17.37 13.82 23.82
C LEU A 285 -16.49 13.38 24.97
N HIS A 286 -17.11 13.04 26.08
CA HIS A 286 -16.43 12.64 27.32
C HIS A 286 -17.06 11.43 27.99
N HIS A 287 -16.27 10.76 28.84
CA HIS A 287 -16.73 9.61 29.61
C HIS A 287 -17.63 10.04 30.78
N HIS A 288 -18.78 9.38 30.90
CA HIS A 288 -19.73 9.61 32.00
C HIS A 288 -19.32 8.92 33.29
N HIS A 289 -18.60 7.81 33.19
CA HIS A 289 -18.08 7.02 34.30
C HIS A 289 -16.60 6.74 34.08
N ALA A 290 -15.87 6.46 35.13
CA ALA A 290 -14.52 5.92 35.02
C ALA A 290 -14.58 4.49 34.51
N ILE A 291 -13.84 4.16 33.46
CA ILE A 291 -13.79 2.83 32.84
C ILE A 291 -12.33 2.51 32.54
N ALA A 292 -11.79 1.48 33.16
CA ALA A 292 -10.38 1.10 33.08
C ALA A 292 -9.46 2.32 33.36
N SER A 293 -8.62 2.74 32.43
CA SER A 293 -7.73 3.89 32.57
C SER A 293 -8.41 5.25 32.25
N ALA A 294 -9.63 5.23 31.73
CA ALA A 294 -10.36 6.46 31.37
C ALA A 294 -11.04 7.06 32.59
N LYS A 295 -10.76 8.34 32.86
CA LYS A 295 -11.39 9.10 33.96
C LYS A 295 -12.75 9.66 33.52
N ARG A 296 -13.68 9.82 34.46
CA ARG A 296 -14.92 10.59 34.26
C ARG A 296 -14.58 12.00 33.75
N GLY A 297 -15.27 12.49 32.74
CA GLY A 297 -14.96 13.76 32.07
C GLY A 297 -13.75 13.69 31.12
N GLY A 298 -13.04 12.57 31.07
CA GLY A 298 -11.94 12.33 30.14
C GLY A 298 -12.43 12.17 28.68
N GLN A 299 -11.54 12.42 27.74
CA GLN A 299 -11.79 12.28 26.29
C GLN A 299 -12.21 10.87 25.90
N VAL A 300 -13.23 10.73 25.07
CA VAL A 300 -13.58 9.45 24.46
C VAL A 300 -12.78 9.28 23.17
N LEU A 301 -11.93 8.25 23.13
CA LEU A 301 -11.11 7.95 21.98
C LEU A 301 -11.95 7.43 20.79
N GLY A 302 -11.56 7.77 19.57
CA GLY A 302 -12.24 7.30 18.35
C GLY A 302 -12.31 5.77 18.23
N SER A 303 -11.34 5.03 18.74
CA SER A 303 -11.38 3.57 18.80
C SER A 303 -12.52 3.05 19.69
N THR A 304 -12.73 3.69 20.85
CA THR A 304 -13.83 3.35 21.79
C THR A 304 -15.18 3.57 21.12
N ILE A 305 -15.36 4.72 20.42
CA ILE A 305 -16.59 5.04 19.69
C ILE A 305 -16.83 4.00 18.58
N THR A 306 -15.80 3.65 17.80
CA THR A 306 -15.91 2.66 16.71
C THR A 306 -16.32 1.30 17.23
N THR A 307 -15.71 0.84 18.30
CA THR A 307 -16.02 -0.46 18.90
C THR A 307 -17.45 -0.49 19.42
N LEU A 308 -17.86 0.58 20.13
CA LEU A 308 -19.22 0.65 20.68
C LEU A 308 -20.28 0.78 19.57
N PHE A 309 -20.02 1.59 18.53
CA PHE A 309 -20.88 1.71 17.36
C PHE A 309 -21.09 0.34 16.68
N SER A 310 -20.01 -0.40 16.46
CA SER A 310 -20.11 -1.73 15.84
C SER A 310 -20.90 -2.68 16.74
N LYS A 311 -20.67 -2.68 18.05
CA LYS A 311 -21.41 -3.52 19.00
C LYS A 311 -22.90 -3.21 19.01
N VAL A 312 -23.28 -1.93 19.03
CA VAL A 312 -24.70 -1.52 19.00
C VAL A 312 -25.34 -1.87 17.64
N ARG A 313 -24.68 -1.56 16.52
CA ARG A 313 -25.15 -1.93 15.20
C ARG A 313 -25.39 -3.45 15.07
N ASP A 314 -24.39 -4.24 15.44
CA ASP A 314 -24.44 -5.71 15.30
C ASP A 314 -25.42 -6.36 16.27
N GLY A 315 -25.84 -5.66 17.33
CA GLY A 315 -26.91 -6.10 18.26
C GLY A 315 -28.33 -5.84 17.77
N ILE A 316 -28.50 -5.17 16.62
CA ILE A 316 -29.81 -4.93 15.99
C ILE A 316 -30.09 -6.10 15.03
N ASP A 317 -31.30 -6.64 15.10
CA ASP A 317 -31.76 -7.65 14.14
C ASP A 317 -32.06 -7.00 12.78
N TYR A 318 -30.99 -6.86 11.99
CA TYR A 318 -30.98 -6.24 10.67
C TYR A 318 -29.91 -6.89 9.79
N PRO A 319 -30.16 -7.11 8.50
CA PRO A 319 -29.23 -7.82 7.60
C PRO A 319 -28.05 -6.94 7.14
N TRP A 320 -27.22 -6.50 8.07
CA TRP A 320 -26.08 -5.59 7.82
C TRP A 320 -25.08 -6.07 6.77
N THR A 321 -24.99 -7.38 6.54
CA THR A 321 -23.99 -7.97 5.63
C THR A 321 -24.57 -8.49 4.33
N LYS A 322 -25.86 -8.25 4.04
CA LYS A 322 -26.56 -8.80 2.88
C LYS A 322 -25.92 -8.50 1.53
N SER A 323 -25.23 -7.37 1.40
CA SER A 323 -24.56 -6.95 0.16
C SER A 323 -23.09 -6.57 0.33
N GLY A 324 -22.41 -7.07 1.37
CA GLY A 324 -20.99 -6.78 1.62
C GLY A 324 -20.65 -6.66 3.11
N THR A 325 -19.63 -5.88 3.41
CA THR A 325 -19.22 -5.60 4.80
C THR A 325 -20.07 -4.47 5.38
N ALA A 326 -20.58 -4.67 6.59
CA ALA A 326 -21.44 -3.70 7.28
C ALA A 326 -20.81 -2.30 7.37
N ALA A 327 -21.66 -1.27 7.29
CA ALA A 327 -21.23 0.12 7.39
C ALA A 327 -20.53 0.39 8.74
N THR A 328 -19.41 1.10 8.70
CA THR A 328 -18.69 1.50 9.91
C THR A 328 -19.06 2.94 10.29
N PHE A 329 -18.66 3.37 11.49
CA PHE A 329 -18.85 4.77 11.94
C PHE A 329 -18.41 5.81 10.90
N HIS A 330 -17.34 5.53 10.14
CA HIS A 330 -16.82 6.47 9.13
C HIS A 330 -17.82 6.73 7.97
N GLU A 331 -18.75 5.82 7.71
CA GLU A 331 -19.75 6.01 6.63
C GLU A 331 -20.74 7.13 6.94
N GLN A 332 -20.85 7.59 8.20
CA GLN A 332 -21.62 8.78 8.56
C GLN A 332 -21.11 10.05 7.87
N ARG A 333 -19.80 10.15 7.60
CA ARG A 333 -19.24 11.26 6.83
C ARG A 333 -19.73 11.26 5.37
N SER A 334 -19.91 10.06 4.78
CA SER A 334 -20.49 9.93 3.46
C SER A 334 -22.00 10.24 3.47
N LEU A 335 -22.69 9.82 4.51
CA LEU A 335 -24.12 10.15 4.68
C LEU A 335 -24.30 11.66 4.86
N SER A 336 -23.49 12.30 5.71
CA SER A 336 -23.47 13.76 5.89
C SER A 336 -23.28 14.49 4.57
N GLU A 337 -22.33 14.08 3.76
CA GLU A 337 -22.04 14.67 2.45
C GLU A 337 -23.27 14.62 1.54
N ARG A 338 -23.93 13.47 1.42
CA ARG A 338 -25.11 13.30 0.58
C ARG A 338 -26.29 14.16 1.05
N LEU A 339 -26.58 14.15 2.36
CA LEU A 339 -27.68 14.93 2.94
C LEU A 339 -27.48 16.43 2.74
N TYR A 340 -26.26 16.95 2.99
CA TYR A 340 -25.96 18.36 2.80
C TYR A 340 -25.88 18.78 1.32
N ARG A 341 -25.47 17.89 0.44
CA ARG A 341 -25.51 18.13 -1.01
C ARG A 341 -26.96 18.28 -1.50
N GLU A 342 -27.87 17.45 -0.99
CA GLU A 342 -29.32 17.55 -1.26
C GLU A 342 -29.90 18.89 -0.71
N GLN A 343 -29.38 19.39 0.39
CA GLN A 343 -29.73 20.71 0.96
C GLN A 343 -29.06 21.90 0.21
N GLY A 344 -28.24 21.66 -0.82
CA GLY A 344 -27.55 22.72 -1.56
C GLY A 344 -26.35 23.33 -0.82
N ILE A 345 -25.85 22.72 0.26
CA ILE A 345 -24.71 23.21 1.04
C ILE A 345 -23.39 22.83 0.34
N ASP A 346 -22.39 23.72 0.42
CA ASP A 346 -21.04 23.43 -0.08
C ASP A 346 -20.37 22.33 0.76
N THR A 347 -20.50 21.11 0.27
CA THR A 347 -19.95 19.92 0.93
C THR A 347 -18.43 19.80 0.78
N GLN A 348 -17.80 20.47 -0.19
CA GLN A 348 -16.34 20.53 -0.31
C GLN A 348 -15.74 21.26 0.89
N THR A 349 -16.25 22.45 1.20
CA THR A 349 -15.84 23.24 2.36
C THR A 349 -16.21 22.54 3.66
N LEU A 350 -17.45 22.01 3.78
CA LEU A 350 -17.89 21.23 4.95
C LEU A 350 -16.92 20.12 5.30
N LEU A 351 -16.48 19.34 4.31
CA LEU A 351 -15.57 18.23 4.49
C LEU A 351 -14.08 18.65 4.54
N GLY A 352 -13.76 19.91 4.22
CA GLY A 352 -12.37 20.40 4.16
C GLY A 352 -11.53 19.71 3.10
N HIS A 353 -12.09 19.48 1.93
CA HIS A 353 -11.39 18.87 0.80
C HIS A 353 -10.77 19.94 -0.09
N LYS A 354 -9.53 19.74 -0.53
CA LYS A 354 -8.84 20.64 -1.47
C LYS A 354 -9.43 20.58 -2.88
N ASN A 355 -9.94 19.42 -3.29
CA ASN A 355 -10.46 19.17 -4.64
C ASN A 355 -11.84 18.54 -4.57
N GLN A 356 -12.73 18.98 -5.47
CA GLN A 356 -14.10 18.46 -5.59
C GLN A 356 -14.13 16.93 -5.82
N GLN A 357 -13.23 16.39 -6.62
CA GLN A 357 -13.12 14.93 -6.85
C GLN A 357 -12.97 14.10 -5.56
N MET A 358 -12.39 14.68 -4.50
CA MET A 358 -12.32 14.01 -3.20
C MET A 358 -13.70 13.95 -2.52
N THR A 359 -14.52 14.98 -2.71
CA THR A 359 -15.89 15.06 -2.20
C THR A 359 -16.81 14.10 -2.95
N ASP A 360 -16.70 14.05 -4.27
CA ASP A 360 -17.55 13.20 -5.11
C ASP A 360 -17.39 11.69 -4.80
N ARG A 361 -16.24 11.27 -4.29
CA ARG A 361 -16.06 9.89 -3.79
C ARG A 361 -16.94 9.56 -2.58
N TYR A 362 -17.40 10.53 -1.83
CA TYR A 362 -18.33 10.34 -0.73
C TYR A 362 -19.78 10.30 -1.20
N ASN A 363 -20.07 10.96 -2.33
CA ASN A 363 -21.37 10.91 -2.98
C ASN A 363 -21.58 9.63 -3.82
N ASP A 364 -20.50 8.89 -4.15
CA ASP A 364 -20.58 7.65 -4.89
C ASP A 364 -21.37 6.58 -4.11
N ASP A 365 -22.48 6.12 -4.67
CA ASP A 365 -23.39 5.07 -4.16
C ASP A 365 -22.78 3.65 -4.26
N ARG A 366 -21.57 3.55 -4.85
CA ARG A 366 -20.86 2.30 -5.14
C ARG A 366 -21.61 1.39 -6.13
N GLY A 367 -22.35 2.01 -7.04
CA GLY A 367 -23.07 1.30 -8.11
C GLY A 367 -24.30 0.55 -7.65
N LYS A 368 -24.94 0.97 -6.55
CA LYS A 368 -26.22 0.40 -6.08
C LYS A 368 -27.40 0.92 -6.88
N ASP A 369 -27.36 2.18 -7.32
CA ASP A 369 -28.49 2.82 -7.96
C ASP A 369 -28.33 2.88 -9.49
N TRP A 370 -29.39 2.62 -10.20
CA TRP A 370 -29.45 2.79 -11.65
C TRP A 370 -29.57 4.28 -12.00
N LYS A 371 -28.64 4.77 -12.81
CA LYS A 371 -28.76 6.12 -13.38
C LYS A 371 -29.78 6.08 -14.52
N GLN A 372 -30.91 6.70 -14.31
CA GLN A 372 -31.93 6.84 -15.37
C GLN A 372 -31.54 8.00 -16.29
N LEU A 373 -31.50 7.75 -17.59
CA LEU A 373 -31.42 8.79 -18.60
C LEU A 373 -32.83 9.39 -18.74
N ILE A 374 -32.96 10.66 -18.38
CA ILE A 374 -34.20 11.43 -18.66
C ILE A 374 -33.98 12.05 -20.04
N ILE A 375 -34.90 11.69 -20.99
CA ILE A 375 -34.90 12.19 -22.37
C ILE A 375 -35.85 13.36 -22.46
#